data_6b1bd40cc54791e098f6c04793ff1e27
#
_entry.id   6b1bd40cc54791e098f6c04793ff1e27
#
_cell.length_a   1.000
_cell.length_b   1.000
_cell.length_c   1.000
_cell.angle_alpha   90.00
_cell.angle_beta   90.00
_cell.angle_gamma   90.00
#
_symmetry.space_group_name_H-M   'P 1'
#
loop_
_entity.id
_entity.type
_entity.pdbx_description
1 polymer ?
#
loop_
_entity_poly.entity_id
_entity_poly.type
_entity_poly.pdbx_seq_one_letter_code
_entity_poly.pdbx_strand_id
1 'polypeptide(L)'
;MVTCRSLLVVIGLAVLTGCSGVSNGPNGGSPPAEPTPDTISGTVTFNGQPLAGVTVTDFMTNTNTVYQTAVTDAHGKYTFTGMKVTGNVPGDYQVYVNKSGYGFYPSVGNGAQARRFDYTGQFLNTGGLPPSGIFFNVIDYLALPDSPLTGANFAAYDGTNAPVTLAATGQQVSYAAGDDASVHKGAAWSAATRFTDNQNGTVTDSLTGLVWLQDAGCLGSALWAAGLTAANQLASGACGLSDGSTAGQWRMPNVGELESLVDVSASNPALPASAPFQNVSGGVYWTSTSYYGGVSGSSAAWTIRLSDGRYMNDTSSNLKATASNVLWAVKGAGGGTIKLQATGFYVPYAAGDDGNLQAGVPLIFPRFVDHGDGTLTDTVTGLIWLKQADCIHGQWPDALAAVNSLASGQCGLSDGSSAGQWRMPNRNELQSLADRAQTNLAEYFDYTYRNKDNSVFQSPIFTNYIETQYYWTSTTDAADPTEAWTVYSCDFGVYDIAKTSAGYTLAVR
;
A
#
# COMPACT_ATOMS: atom_id res chain seq x y z
N MET A 1 -22.25 17.42 -10.13
CA MET A 1 -22.28 16.37 -9.09
C MET A 1 -21.98 15.06 -9.81
N VAL A 2 -20.76 14.59 -9.74
CA VAL A 2 -20.36 13.30 -10.28
C VAL A 2 -20.34 12.35 -9.08
N THR A 3 -21.27 11.40 -9.05
CA THR A 3 -21.30 10.36 -8.01
C THR A 3 -20.28 9.30 -8.39
N CYS A 4 -19.39 8.95 -7.49
CA CYS A 4 -18.49 7.79 -7.57
C CYS A 4 -19.29 6.47 -7.53
N ARG A 5 -20.03 6.13 -8.58
CA ARG A 5 -20.72 4.84 -8.67
C ARG A 5 -20.08 3.98 -9.76
N SER A 6 -19.53 2.85 -9.34
CA SER A 6 -19.03 1.81 -10.22
C SER A 6 -20.15 1.21 -11.08
N LEU A 7 -19.95 1.16 -12.39
CA LEU A 7 -20.83 0.47 -13.33
C LEU A 7 -20.29 -0.94 -13.55
N LEU A 8 -21.05 -1.95 -13.16
CA LEU A 8 -20.72 -3.36 -13.34
C LEU A 8 -20.89 -3.77 -14.80
N VAL A 9 -19.82 -4.25 -15.43
CA VAL A 9 -19.89 -4.91 -16.74
C VAL A 9 -19.89 -6.42 -16.55
N VAL A 10 -20.98 -7.08 -16.93
CA VAL A 10 -21.12 -8.54 -16.94
C VAL A 10 -20.57 -9.09 -18.25
N ILE A 11 -19.52 -9.89 -18.20
CA ILE A 11 -19.03 -10.68 -19.34
C ILE A 11 -19.45 -12.14 -19.14
N GLY A 12 -20.27 -12.65 -20.06
CA GLY A 12 -20.75 -14.01 -20.04
C GLY A 12 -19.67 -15.03 -20.41
N LEU A 13 -19.58 -16.10 -19.65
CA LEU A 13 -18.69 -17.23 -19.88
C LEU A 13 -19.47 -18.41 -20.50
N ALA A 14 -18.98 -18.90 -21.60
CA ALA A 14 -19.54 -20.10 -22.25
C ALA A 14 -18.99 -21.38 -21.60
N VAL A 15 -19.88 -22.25 -21.19
CA VAL A 15 -19.53 -23.57 -20.60
C VAL A 15 -19.41 -24.59 -21.73
N LEU A 16 -18.26 -25.24 -21.82
CA LEU A 16 -18.04 -26.44 -22.63
C LEU A 16 -18.11 -27.68 -21.72
N THR A 17 -19.16 -28.45 -21.89
CA THR A 17 -19.31 -29.78 -21.29
C THR A 17 -18.66 -30.83 -22.19
N GLY A 18 -17.67 -31.54 -21.65
CA GLY A 18 -17.11 -32.74 -22.28
C GLY A 18 -17.25 -33.92 -21.33
N CYS A 19 -18.19 -34.83 -21.62
CA CYS A 19 -18.22 -36.15 -20.99
C CYS A 19 -17.26 -37.10 -21.68
N SER A 20 -16.43 -37.81 -20.93
CA SER A 20 -15.84 -39.07 -21.36
C SER A 20 -15.95 -40.10 -20.25
N GLY A 21 -16.71 -41.18 -20.55
CA GLY A 21 -16.87 -42.29 -19.65
C GLY A 21 -15.62 -43.16 -19.58
N VAL A 22 -15.38 -43.73 -18.42
CA VAL A 22 -14.38 -44.78 -18.20
C VAL A 22 -15.09 -46.01 -17.66
N SER A 23 -14.85 -47.12 -18.32
CA SER A 23 -15.35 -48.46 -18.00
C SER A 23 -14.67 -49.07 -16.78
N ASN A 24 -15.49 -49.65 -15.89
CA ASN A 24 -15.02 -50.45 -14.75
C ASN A 24 -14.52 -51.81 -15.20
N GLY A 25 -13.27 -52.13 -14.79
CA GLY A 25 -12.76 -53.49 -14.75
C GLY A 25 -12.47 -53.89 -13.28
N PRO A 26 -12.67 -55.16 -12.88
CA PRO A 26 -12.53 -55.55 -11.47
C PRO A 26 -11.08 -55.94 -11.15
N ASN A 27 -10.38 -55.12 -10.40
CA ASN A 27 -9.17 -55.54 -9.70
C ASN A 27 -9.31 -55.12 -8.24
N GLY A 28 -9.39 -56.13 -7.35
CA GLY A 28 -9.35 -55.96 -5.92
C GLY A 28 -7.99 -55.49 -5.43
N GLY A 29 -7.79 -54.16 -5.49
CA GLY A 29 -6.72 -53.49 -4.75
C GLY A 29 -7.33 -52.99 -3.44
N SER A 30 -6.61 -53.18 -2.35
CA SER A 30 -6.93 -52.53 -1.06
C SER A 30 -7.22 -51.07 -1.29
N PRO A 31 -8.22 -50.47 -0.61
CA PRO A 31 -8.43 -49.04 -0.71
C PRO A 31 -7.11 -48.33 -0.45
N PRO A 32 -6.81 -47.25 -1.19
CA PRO A 32 -5.64 -46.42 -0.90
C PRO A 32 -5.66 -46.07 0.58
N ALA A 33 -4.53 -46.22 1.27
CA ALA A 33 -4.42 -45.79 2.66
C ALA A 33 -4.90 -44.35 2.75
N GLU A 34 -5.78 -44.07 3.70
CA GLU A 34 -6.19 -42.67 3.95
C GLU A 34 -4.91 -41.86 4.17
N PRO A 35 -4.77 -40.71 3.50
CA PRO A 35 -3.60 -39.87 3.68
C PRO A 35 -3.41 -39.56 5.15
N THR A 36 -2.19 -39.71 5.66
CA THR A 36 -1.84 -39.35 7.03
C THR A 36 -2.19 -37.88 7.26
N PRO A 37 -2.84 -37.55 8.39
CA PRO A 37 -3.22 -36.17 8.65
C PRO A 37 -1.97 -35.29 8.78
N ASP A 38 -1.90 -34.26 7.95
CA ASP A 38 -0.85 -33.27 8.00
C ASP A 38 -1.00 -32.29 9.16
N THR A 39 0.08 -31.60 9.47
CA THR A 39 0.11 -30.54 10.45
C THR A 39 0.49 -29.21 9.79
N ILE A 40 -0.13 -28.12 10.25
CA ILE A 40 0.28 -26.75 9.93
C ILE A 40 0.81 -26.11 11.20
N SER A 41 2.02 -25.58 11.17
CA SER A 41 2.65 -24.95 12.34
C SER A 41 3.44 -23.70 11.98
N GLY A 42 3.53 -22.81 12.95
CA GLY A 42 4.27 -21.57 12.80
C GLY A 42 4.52 -20.87 14.12
N THR A 43 5.07 -19.67 14.02
CA THR A 43 5.38 -18.80 15.15
C THR A 43 4.83 -17.41 14.91
N VAL A 44 4.49 -16.73 16.00
CA VAL A 44 4.17 -15.29 15.98
C VAL A 44 5.20 -14.57 16.83
N THR A 45 5.77 -13.50 16.30
CA THR A 45 6.80 -12.70 16.97
C THR A 45 6.42 -11.22 17.01
N PHE A 46 6.88 -10.53 18.06
CA PHE A 46 6.85 -9.08 18.18
C PHE A 46 8.27 -8.61 18.46
N ASN A 47 8.81 -7.71 17.64
CA ASN A 47 10.22 -7.28 17.70
C ASN A 47 11.23 -8.46 17.69
N GLY A 48 10.92 -9.50 16.93
CA GLY A 48 11.74 -10.71 16.86
C GLY A 48 11.66 -11.62 18.10
N GLN A 49 10.88 -11.24 19.13
CA GLN A 49 10.63 -12.06 20.33
C GLN A 49 9.31 -12.82 20.22
N PRO A 50 9.17 -13.99 20.82
CA PRO A 50 7.93 -14.74 20.84
C PRO A 50 6.75 -13.92 21.35
N LEU A 51 5.60 -13.96 20.67
CA LEU A 51 4.36 -13.33 21.11
C LEU A 51 3.32 -14.38 21.46
N ALA A 52 3.04 -14.53 22.77
CA ALA A 52 2.04 -15.44 23.28
C ALA A 52 0.62 -14.85 23.22
N GLY A 53 -0.40 -15.72 23.27
CA GLY A 53 -1.79 -15.32 23.38
C GLY A 53 -2.36 -14.68 22.09
N VAL A 54 -1.78 -14.99 20.94
CA VAL A 54 -2.33 -14.66 19.63
C VAL A 54 -3.28 -15.75 19.20
N THR A 55 -4.50 -15.39 18.84
CA THR A 55 -5.45 -16.32 18.25
C THR A 55 -5.06 -16.55 16.80
N VAL A 56 -4.82 -17.81 16.45
CA VAL A 56 -4.53 -18.27 15.11
C VAL A 56 -5.69 -19.10 14.63
N THR A 57 -6.22 -18.78 13.47
CA THR A 57 -7.37 -19.47 12.89
C THR A 57 -6.97 -20.09 11.56
N ASP A 58 -7.30 -21.36 11.41
CA ASP A 58 -7.24 -22.06 10.15
C ASP A 58 -8.64 -22.13 9.54
N PHE A 59 -8.72 -21.75 8.28
CA PHE A 59 -9.96 -21.62 7.54
C PHE A 59 -9.93 -22.47 6.28
N MET A 60 -10.96 -23.30 6.12
CA MET A 60 -11.10 -24.14 4.94
C MET A 60 -11.86 -23.38 3.84
N THR A 61 -11.17 -23.07 2.72
CA THR A 61 -11.73 -22.23 1.66
C THR A 61 -12.87 -22.88 0.89
N ASN A 62 -12.79 -24.19 0.67
CA ASN A 62 -13.79 -24.93 -0.10
C ASN A 62 -15.14 -25.08 0.62
N THR A 63 -15.15 -25.06 1.95
CA THR A 63 -16.38 -25.14 2.77
C THR A 63 -16.79 -23.82 3.37
N ASN A 64 -15.96 -22.79 3.24
CA ASN A 64 -16.17 -21.46 3.82
C ASN A 64 -16.38 -21.50 5.34
N THR A 65 -15.63 -22.34 6.06
CA THR A 65 -15.76 -22.54 7.51
C THR A 65 -14.43 -22.48 8.22
N VAL A 66 -14.45 -22.05 9.50
CA VAL A 66 -13.31 -22.21 10.41
C VAL A 66 -13.12 -23.73 10.65
N TYR A 67 -11.91 -24.21 10.38
CA TYR A 67 -11.55 -25.60 10.60
C TYR A 67 -10.99 -25.82 11.98
N GLN A 68 -9.99 -25.03 12.37
CA GLN A 68 -9.38 -25.08 13.70
C GLN A 68 -9.02 -23.68 14.20
N THR A 69 -8.91 -23.55 15.51
CA THR A 69 -8.38 -22.35 16.15
C THR A 69 -7.36 -22.77 17.20
N ALA A 70 -6.23 -22.09 17.25
CA ALA A 70 -5.18 -22.28 18.25
C ALA A 70 -4.82 -20.94 18.88
N VAL A 71 -4.17 -20.97 20.04
CA VAL A 71 -3.59 -19.78 20.68
C VAL A 71 -2.09 -20.03 20.82
N THR A 72 -1.28 -19.02 20.47
CA THR A 72 0.18 -19.15 20.59
C THR A 72 0.61 -19.33 22.04
N ASP A 73 1.55 -20.27 22.26
CA ASP A 73 2.14 -20.57 23.55
C ASP A 73 3.15 -19.49 24.01
N ALA A 74 3.84 -19.72 25.14
CA ALA A 74 4.86 -18.81 25.69
C ALA A 74 6.06 -18.63 24.74
N HIS A 75 6.24 -19.53 23.78
CA HIS A 75 7.30 -19.46 22.74
C HIS A 75 6.75 -18.90 21.43
N GLY A 76 5.55 -18.31 21.43
CA GLY A 76 4.89 -17.78 20.23
C GLY A 76 4.49 -18.86 19.22
N LYS A 77 4.48 -20.13 19.59
CA LYS A 77 4.21 -21.26 18.67
C LYS A 77 2.74 -21.64 18.66
N TYR A 78 2.29 -22.09 17.49
CA TYR A 78 1.00 -22.75 17.30
C TYR A 78 1.12 -23.94 16.36
N THR A 79 0.17 -24.87 16.44
CA THR A 79 0.12 -26.05 15.57
C THR A 79 -1.33 -26.48 15.38
N PHE A 80 -1.71 -26.71 14.15
CA PHE A 80 -2.93 -27.40 13.75
C PHE A 80 -2.57 -28.84 13.39
N THR A 81 -3.37 -29.81 13.82
CA THR A 81 -3.16 -31.24 13.59
C THR A 81 -4.36 -31.86 12.94
N GLY A 82 -4.15 -32.99 12.26
CA GLY A 82 -5.25 -33.70 11.60
C GLY A 82 -5.77 -33.01 10.35
N MET A 83 -4.95 -32.19 9.71
CA MET A 83 -5.28 -31.54 8.46
C MET A 83 -5.51 -32.60 7.39
N LYS A 84 -6.59 -32.47 6.63
CA LYS A 84 -6.88 -33.40 5.52
C LYS A 84 -6.54 -32.74 4.21
N VAL A 85 -5.71 -33.38 3.44
CA VAL A 85 -5.46 -32.98 2.04
C VAL A 85 -6.62 -33.50 1.20
N THR A 86 -7.56 -32.62 0.85
CA THR A 86 -8.70 -32.96 0.01
C THR A 86 -8.49 -32.48 -1.42
N GLY A 87 -7.64 -33.19 -2.15
CA GLY A 87 -7.39 -32.93 -3.56
C GLY A 87 -6.38 -31.80 -3.84
N ASN A 88 -5.87 -31.74 -5.06
CA ASN A 88 -4.90 -30.75 -5.52
C ASN A 88 -5.52 -29.38 -5.85
N VAL A 89 -6.32 -28.83 -4.97
CA VAL A 89 -6.93 -27.52 -5.19
C VAL A 89 -6.12 -26.48 -4.41
N PRO A 90 -5.46 -25.54 -5.09
CA PRO A 90 -4.75 -24.44 -4.44
C PRO A 90 -5.66 -23.67 -3.49
N GLY A 91 -5.20 -23.43 -2.26
CA GLY A 91 -5.93 -22.60 -1.30
C GLY A 91 -6.99 -23.32 -0.47
N ASP A 92 -6.87 -24.62 -0.24
CA ASP A 92 -7.80 -25.36 0.63
C ASP A 92 -7.79 -24.87 2.07
N TYR A 93 -6.66 -24.37 2.57
CA TYR A 93 -6.48 -23.84 3.92
C TYR A 93 -5.89 -22.44 3.90
N GLN A 94 -6.42 -21.58 4.74
CA GLN A 94 -5.92 -20.22 4.96
C GLN A 94 -5.71 -19.99 6.46
N VAL A 95 -4.49 -19.62 6.83
CA VAL A 95 -4.15 -19.30 8.22
C VAL A 95 -4.08 -17.79 8.39
N TYR A 96 -4.79 -17.28 9.37
CA TYR A 96 -4.73 -15.87 9.77
C TYR A 96 -4.66 -15.74 11.31
N VAL A 97 -4.22 -14.58 11.76
CA VAL A 97 -3.97 -14.30 13.17
C VAL A 97 -4.71 -13.05 13.62
N ASN A 98 -5.09 -13.04 14.91
CA ASN A 98 -5.74 -11.89 15.53
C ASN A 98 -5.28 -11.74 16.98
N LYS A 99 -4.96 -10.51 17.37
CA LYS A 99 -4.76 -10.09 18.76
C LYS A 99 -5.04 -8.60 18.85
N SER A 100 -5.91 -8.19 19.77
CA SER A 100 -6.22 -6.78 20.00
C SER A 100 -4.93 -5.97 20.24
N GLY A 101 -4.85 -4.79 19.63
CA GLY A 101 -3.67 -3.91 19.72
C GLY A 101 -2.53 -4.21 18.75
N TYR A 102 -2.69 -5.19 17.84
CA TYR A 102 -1.64 -5.57 16.90
C TYR A 102 -2.16 -5.68 15.47
N GLY A 103 -1.34 -5.22 14.52
CA GLY A 103 -1.39 -5.63 13.12
C GLY A 103 -0.34 -6.71 12.84
N PHE A 104 -0.53 -7.51 11.81
CA PHE A 104 0.33 -8.66 11.50
C PHE A 104 0.77 -8.67 10.05
N TYR A 105 1.97 -9.16 9.83
CA TYR A 105 2.50 -9.47 8.52
C TYR A 105 2.95 -10.94 8.46
N PRO A 106 2.48 -11.73 7.47
CA PRO A 106 2.87 -13.13 7.33
C PRO A 106 4.24 -13.28 6.69
N SER A 107 5.02 -14.22 7.19
CA SER A 107 6.21 -14.74 6.53
C SER A 107 6.10 -16.25 6.36
N VAL A 108 6.54 -16.77 5.22
CA VAL A 108 6.28 -18.17 4.84
C VAL A 108 7.55 -18.96 4.61
N GLY A 109 7.49 -20.25 4.97
CA GLY A 109 8.46 -21.26 4.58
C GLY A 109 7.75 -22.44 3.86
N ASN A 110 8.52 -23.26 3.14
CA ASN A 110 8.12 -24.54 2.52
C ASN A 110 6.71 -24.65 1.92
N GLY A 111 6.53 -24.20 0.69
CA GLY A 111 5.34 -24.48 -0.12
C GLY A 111 4.11 -23.62 0.17
N ALA A 112 4.13 -22.83 1.23
CA ALA A 112 3.09 -21.86 1.50
C ALA A 112 3.35 -20.55 0.75
N GLN A 113 2.30 -19.80 0.46
CA GLN A 113 2.40 -18.47 -0.14
C GLN A 113 1.76 -17.45 0.81
N ALA A 114 2.54 -16.43 1.21
CA ALA A 114 1.96 -15.24 1.83
C ALA A 114 1.22 -14.49 0.73
N ARG A 115 -0.04 -14.23 0.96
CA ARG A 115 -0.85 -13.43 0.05
C ARG A 115 -1.62 -12.39 0.84
N ARG A 116 -1.77 -11.25 0.23
CA ARG A 116 -2.79 -10.31 0.60
C ARG A 116 -4.07 -10.72 -0.12
N PHE A 117 -5.05 -11.19 0.63
CA PHE A 117 -6.40 -11.33 0.12
C PHE A 117 -7.16 -10.08 0.51
N ASP A 118 -7.58 -9.35 -0.46
CA ASP A 118 -8.61 -8.38 -0.29
C ASP A 118 -9.90 -8.90 -0.90
N TYR A 119 -10.90 -8.07 -0.76
CA TYR A 119 -12.22 -8.26 -1.27
C TYR A 119 -12.28 -8.66 -2.75
N THR A 120 -11.38 -8.15 -3.58
CA THR A 120 -11.35 -8.40 -5.01
C THR A 120 -10.69 -9.73 -5.37
N GLY A 121 -9.72 -10.20 -4.59
CA GLY A 121 -9.07 -11.51 -4.82
C GLY A 121 -10.02 -12.70 -4.69
N GLN A 122 -11.05 -12.59 -3.87
CA GLN A 122 -12.11 -13.60 -3.77
C GLN A 122 -13.10 -13.55 -4.94
N PHE A 123 -13.31 -12.37 -5.51
CA PHE A 123 -14.21 -12.19 -6.64
C PHE A 123 -13.76 -12.85 -7.91
N LEU A 124 -12.49 -12.82 -8.18
CA LEU A 124 -11.91 -13.37 -9.39
C LEU A 124 -12.18 -14.89 -9.52
N ASN A 125 -12.48 -15.55 -8.40
CA ASN A 125 -12.69 -17.00 -8.38
C ASN A 125 -14.16 -17.43 -8.29
N THR A 126 -15.10 -16.58 -7.91
CA THR A 126 -16.48 -17.01 -7.61
C THR A 126 -17.60 -16.34 -8.38
N GLY A 127 -17.32 -15.26 -9.13
CA GLY A 127 -18.32 -14.56 -9.97
C GLY A 127 -19.48 -13.90 -9.23
N GLY A 128 -19.38 -13.74 -7.91
CA GLY A 128 -20.41 -13.10 -7.08
C GLY A 128 -19.83 -12.06 -6.11
N LEU A 129 -20.68 -11.12 -5.65
CA LEU A 129 -20.30 -10.19 -4.59
C LEU A 129 -19.99 -10.98 -3.32
N PRO A 130 -18.80 -10.86 -2.69
CA PRO A 130 -18.53 -11.51 -1.43
C PRO A 130 -19.49 -10.99 -0.37
N PRO A 131 -19.85 -11.81 0.60
CA PRO A 131 -20.37 -11.29 1.86
C PRO A 131 -19.32 -10.31 2.42
N SER A 132 -19.78 -9.18 2.90
CA SER A 132 -18.96 -8.10 3.47
C SER A 132 -17.82 -8.62 4.35
N GLY A 133 -16.59 -8.62 3.87
CA GLY A 133 -15.43 -9.07 4.61
C GLY A 133 -14.18 -9.05 3.74
N ILE A 134 -13.14 -8.42 4.22
CA ILE A 134 -11.85 -8.32 3.56
C ILE A 134 -10.84 -9.14 4.35
N PHE A 135 -10.04 -9.95 3.66
CA PHE A 135 -8.99 -10.76 4.28
C PHE A 135 -7.65 -10.21 3.86
N PHE A 136 -6.83 -9.92 4.85
CA PHE A 136 -5.48 -9.45 4.63
C PHE A 136 -4.49 -10.36 5.35
N ASN A 137 -3.31 -10.49 4.75
CA ASN A 137 -2.18 -11.16 5.37
C ASN A 137 -2.53 -12.56 5.87
N VAL A 138 -3.10 -13.36 4.99
CA VAL A 138 -3.29 -14.80 5.21
C VAL A 138 -2.15 -15.58 4.57
N ILE A 139 -1.85 -16.74 5.11
CA ILE A 139 -0.99 -17.73 4.49
C ILE A 139 -1.88 -18.76 3.82
N ASP A 140 -1.79 -18.82 2.48
CA ASP A 140 -2.43 -19.86 1.71
C ASP A 140 -1.54 -21.08 1.63
N TYR A 141 -2.13 -22.23 1.88
CA TYR A 141 -1.50 -23.50 1.63
C TYR A 141 -2.06 -24.11 0.34
N LEU A 142 -1.15 -24.30 -0.61
CA LEU A 142 -1.39 -25.25 -1.69
C LEU A 142 -1.40 -26.65 -1.06
N ALA A 143 -2.39 -27.45 -1.36
CA ALA A 143 -2.43 -28.83 -0.95
C ALA A 143 -1.15 -29.55 -1.40
N LEU A 144 -0.24 -29.82 -0.47
CA LEU A 144 0.92 -30.66 -0.70
C LEU A 144 0.65 -32.02 -0.10
N PRO A 145 0.83 -33.10 -0.85
CA PRO A 145 0.64 -34.44 -0.31
C PRO A 145 1.73 -34.74 0.74
N ASP A 146 1.32 -35.23 1.87
CA ASP A 146 2.07 -36.02 2.86
C ASP A 146 3.26 -35.35 3.58
N SER A 147 3.29 -34.02 3.73
CA SER A 147 4.39 -33.37 4.48
C SER A 147 3.85 -32.33 5.47
N PRO A 148 4.39 -32.30 6.71
CA PRO A 148 4.08 -31.24 7.64
C PRO A 148 4.42 -29.86 7.06
N LEU A 149 3.47 -28.91 7.10
CA LEU A 149 3.70 -27.55 6.68
C LEU A 149 4.23 -26.76 7.87
N THR A 150 5.46 -26.28 7.77
CA THR A 150 6.14 -25.51 8.82
C THR A 150 6.46 -24.11 8.31
N GLY A 151 6.64 -23.16 9.24
CA GLY A 151 7.06 -21.80 8.88
C GLY A 151 5.91 -20.90 8.43
N ALA A 152 4.69 -21.19 8.84
CA ALA A 152 3.59 -20.23 8.76
C ALA A 152 3.76 -19.17 9.86
N ASN A 153 4.69 -18.24 9.65
CA ASN A 153 5.11 -17.29 10.66
C ASN A 153 4.45 -15.94 10.45
N PHE A 154 4.27 -15.20 11.54
CA PHE A 154 3.74 -13.84 11.51
C PHE A 154 4.59 -12.92 12.38
N ALA A 155 4.83 -11.70 11.90
CA ALA A 155 5.39 -10.62 12.67
C ALA A 155 4.28 -9.66 13.10
N ALA A 156 4.25 -9.28 14.38
CA ALA A 156 3.28 -8.36 14.96
C ALA A 156 3.82 -6.94 15.03
N TYR A 157 2.94 -5.97 14.88
CA TYR A 157 3.23 -4.54 14.91
C TYR A 157 2.11 -3.82 15.69
N ASP A 158 2.50 -2.89 16.57
CA ASP A 158 1.57 -2.06 17.37
C ASP A 158 1.78 -0.56 17.16
N GLY A 159 2.62 -0.19 16.21
CA GLY A 159 3.00 1.20 15.89
C GLY A 159 4.29 1.64 16.59
N THR A 160 4.67 1.08 17.74
CA THR A 160 5.96 1.40 18.37
C THR A 160 7.16 0.85 17.61
N ASN A 161 6.93 -0.19 16.84
CA ASN A 161 7.89 -0.85 15.96
C ASN A 161 7.54 -0.66 14.47
N ALA A 162 6.90 0.44 14.12
CA ALA A 162 6.48 0.74 12.76
C ALA A 162 7.64 0.58 11.75
N PRO A 163 7.43 -0.17 10.67
CA PRO A 163 8.51 -0.48 9.74
C PRO A 163 8.82 0.64 8.75
N VAL A 164 7.93 1.62 8.60
CA VAL A 164 8.05 2.74 7.67
C VAL A 164 8.31 4.03 8.43
N THR A 165 9.34 4.75 8.03
CA THR A 165 9.56 6.14 8.43
C THR A 165 9.31 7.03 7.23
N LEU A 166 8.39 7.98 7.34
CA LEU A 166 8.09 8.91 6.26
C LEU A 166 9.19 9.95 6.11
N ALA A 167 9.53 10.31 4.87
CA ALA A 167 10.43 11.42 4.60
C ALA A 167 9.77 12.76 4.94
N ALA A 168 10.55 13.73 5.38
CA ALA A 168 10.14 15.13 5.37
C ALA A 168 9.84 15.57 3.92
N THR A 169 8.94 16.51 3.74
CA THR A 169 8.48 16.96 2.41
C THR A 169 9.50 17.80 1.65
N GLY A 170 10.46 18.37 2.37
CA GLY A 170 11.42 19.33 1.81
C GLY A 170 11.02 20.79 2.03
N GLN A 171 9.79 21.09 2.47
CA GLN A 171 9.36 22.48 2.66
C GLN A 171 10.22 23.21 3.70
N GLN A 172 10.80 24.36 3.31
CA GLN A 172 11.71 25.16 4.15
C GLN A 172 11.10 26.49 4.56
N VAL A 173 10.15 27.03 3.79
CA VAL A 173 9.53 28.33 4.05
C VAL A 173 8.22 28.13 4.76
N SER A 174 8.09 28.72 5.95
CA SER A 174 6.82 28.73 6.71
C SER A 174 5.95 29.89 6.26
N TYR A 175 4.67 29.61 6.09
CA TYR A 175 3.63 30.58 5.71
C TYR A 175 2.61 30.80 6.83
N ALA A 176 2.59 29.92 7.84
CA ALA A 176 1.75 30.05 9.01
C ALA A 176 2.30 29.22 10.18
N ALA A 177 1.98 29.63 11.42
CA ALA A 177 2.34 28.83 12.59
C ALA A 177 1.67 27.47 12.55
N GLY A 178 2.43 26.40 12.75
CA GLY A 178 1.97 25.02 12.72
C GLY A 178 1.89 24.40 11.30
N ASP A 179 2.34 25.11 10.27
CA ASP A 179 2.49 24.55 8.93
C ASP A 179 3.69 23.59 8.84
N ASP A 180 3.82 22.94 7.70
CA ASP A 180 4.83 21.90 7.46
C ASP A 180 6.26 22.40 7.74
N ALA A 181 6.64 23.57 7.19
CA ALA A 181 7.96 24.13 7.39
C ALA A 181 8.23 24.63 8.82
N SER A 182 7.19 24.94 9.60
CA SER A 182 7.37 25.33 11.01
C SER A 182 7.50 24.13 11.94
N VAL A 183 6.96 22.96 11.55
CA VAL A 183 6.90 21.75 12.36
C VAL A 183 7.98 20.72 11.98
N HIS A 184 8.36 20.67 10.70
CA HIS A 184 9.41 19.79 10.14
C HIS A 184 9.26 18.31 10.53
N LYS A 185 8.12 17.68 10.22
CA LYS A 185 7.90 16.26 10.51
C LYS A 185 8.39 15.35 9.38
N GLY A 186 8.77 14.13 9.77
CA GLY A 186 9.36 13.13 8.89
C GLY A 186 10.88 13.04 9.04
N ALA A 187 11.50 12.04 8.41
CA ALA A 187 12.94 11.89 8.36
C ALA A 187 13.56 13.05 7.59
N ALA A 188 14.37 13.84 8.26
CA ALA A 188 15.06 14.95 7.64
C ALA A 188 16.08 14.45 6.60
N TRP A 189 16.20 15.18 5.51
CA TRP A 189 17.20 14.93 4.47
C TRP A 189 17.77 16.26 3.95
N SER A 190 18.96 16.20 3.38
CA SER A 190 19.61 17.34 2.77
C SER A 190 19.91 17.04 1.30
N ALA A 191 19.48 17.91 0.43
CA ALA A 191 19.75 17.80 -1.02
C ALA A 191 21.24 17.61 -1.33
N ALA A 192 22.12 18.22 -0.53
CA ALA A 192 23.57 18.14 -0.71
C ALA A 192 24.18 16.76 -0.42
N THR A 193 23.50 15.92 0.38
CA THR A 193 24.05 14.62 0.82
C THR A 193 23.17 13.43 0.45
N ARG A 194 21.96 13.69 0.01
CA ARG A 194 20.99 12.63 -0.30
C ARG A 194 21.37 11.83 -1.54
N PHE A 195 21.81 12.52 -2.60
CA PHE A 195 22.06 11.91 -3.89
C PHE A 195 23.55 11.81 -4.18
N THR A 196 24.01 10.63 -4.55
CA THR A 196 25.38 10.35 -4.94
C THR A 196 25.43 9.97 -6.42
N ASP A 197 26.15 10.76 -7.23
CA ASP A 197 26.55 10.35 -8.58
C ASP A 197 27.59 9.25 -8.49
N ASN A 198 27.22 8.04 -8.96
CA ASN A 198 28.13 6.89 -8.95
C ASN A 198 29.13 6.91 -10.12
N GLN A 199 29.09 7.94 -10.99
CA GLN A 199 29.96 8.12 -12.15
C GLN A 199 29.92 6.94 -13.15
N ASN A 200 28.82 6.22 -13.18
CA ASN A 200 28.58 5.07 -14.05
C ASN A 200 27.19 5.11 -14.72
N GLY A 201 26.61 6.31 -14.80
CA GLY A 201 25.26 6.53 -15.33
C GLY A 201 24.14 6.29 -14.34
N THR A 202 24.48 6.09 -13.04
CA THR A 202 23.51 5.89 -11.98
C THR A 202 23.66 6.91 -10.84
N VAL A 203 22.54 7.16 -10.14
CA VAL A 203 22.50 7.98 -8.93
C VAL A 203 21.91 7.14 -7.78
N THR A 204 22.63 7.07 -6.68
CA THR A 204 22.12 6.45 -5.45
C THR A 204 21.42 7.49 -4.59
N ASP A 205 20.17 7.21 -4.22
CA ASP A 205 19.42 7.95 -3.19
C ASP A 205 19.66 7.32 -1.81
N SER A 206 20.47 7.94 -0.98
CA SER A 206 20.83 7.45 0.35
C SER A 206 19.64 7.42 1.33
N LEU A 207 18.59 8.22 1.07
CA LEU A 207 17.39 8.24 1.88
C LEU A 207 16.60 6.95 1.71
N THR A 208 16.34 6.53 0.49
CA THR A 208 15.54 5.34 0.16
C THR A 208 16.38 4.09 -0.13
N GLY A 209 17.67 4.28 -0.47
CA GLY A 209 18.55 3.20 -0.94
C GLY A 209 18.27 2.77 -2.39
N LEU A 210 17.41 3.48 -3.09
CA LEU A 210 17.13 3.22 -4.50
C LEU A 210 18.27 3.75 -5.38
N VAL A 211 18.50 3.06 -6.49
CA VAL A 211 19.46 3.48 -7.52
C VAL A 211 18.69 3.87 -8.77
N TRP A 212 18.83 5.11 -9.18
CA TRP A 212 18.12 5.71 -10.31
C TRP A 212 19.00 5.80 -11.53
N LEU A 213 18.41 5.70 -12.71
CA LEU A 213 19.08 6.10 -13.96
C LEU A 213 19.39 7.60 -13.90
N GLN A 214 20.65 7.98 -14.13
CA GLN A 214 21.09 9.37 -14.02
C GLN A 214 20.42 10.26 -15.08
N ASP A 215 20.32 9.78 -16.31
CA ASP A 215 19.63 10.47 -17.40
C ASP A 215 18.14 10.13 -17.41
N ALA A 216 17.33 10.98 -16.77
CA ALA A 216 15.90 10.82 -16.65
C ALA A 216 15.13 10.90 -17.99
N GLY A 217 15.76 11.45 -19.02
CA GLY A 217 15.17 11.60 -20.35
C GLY A 217 15.56 10.51 -21.35
N CYS A 218 16.54 9.67 -21.02
CA CYS A 218 17.14 8.75 -21.98
C CYS A 218 16.15 7.73 -22.60
N LEU A 219 15.23 7.21 -21.81
CA LEU A 219 14.22 6.25 -22.30
C LEU A 219 13.12 6.93 -23.12
N GLY A 220 13.08 8.27 -23.15
CA GLY A 220 12.05 9.03 -23.86
C GLY A 220 10.66 8.85 -23.28
N SER A 221 9.64 8.95 -24.16
CA SER A 221 8.23 8.77 -23.81
C SER A 221 7.63 7.62 -24.60
N ALA A 222 6.77 6.84 -23.94
CA ALA A 222 6.10 5.70 -24.57
C ALA A 222 4.73 5.41 -23.94
N LEU A 223 3.97 4.50 -24.55
CA LEU A 223 2.82 3.87 -23.94
C LEU A 223 3.25 3.04 -22.72
N TRP A 224 2.39 2.91 -21.73
CA TRP A 224 2.73 2.29 -20.44
C TRP A 224 3.38 0.89 -20.54
N ALA A 225 2.78 -0.02 -21.29
CA ALA A 225 3.32 -1.39 -21.43
C ALA A 225 4.68 -1.43 -22.16
N ALA A 226 4.87 -0.55 -23.14
CA ALA A 226 6.17 -0.39 -23.81
C ALA A 226 7.20 0.19 -22.85
N GLY A 227 6.79 1.10 -21.95
CA GLY A 227 7.62 1.69 -20.91
C GLY A 227 8.11 0.66 -19.89
N LEU A 228 7.23 -0.24 -19.42
CA LEU A 228 7.63 -1.36 -18.54
C LEU A 228 8.70 -2.23 -19.22
N THR A 229 8.48 -2.56 -20.48
CA THR A 229 9.42 -3.36 -21.28
C THR A 229 10.76 -2.65 -21.46
N ALA A 230 10.75 -1.35 -21.83
CA ALA A 230 11.96 -0.55 -22.05
C ALA A 230 12.80 -0.46 -20.77
N ALA A 231 12.17 -0.19 -19.63
CA ALA A 231 12.87 -0.15 -18.35
C ALA A 231 13.46 -1.53 -17.99
N ASN A 232 12.72 -2.60 -18.20
CA ASN A 232 13.20 -3.96 -17.89
C ASN A 232 14.35 -4.43 -18.81
N GLN A 233 14.38 -3.96 -20.05
CA GLN A 233 15.45 -4.30 -21.01
C GLN A 233 16.71 -3.43 -20.85
N LEU A 234 16.65 -2.38 -20.02
CA LEU A 234 17.80 -1.51 -19.79
C LEU A 234 18.98 -2.28 -19.18
N ALA A 235 20.16 -2.03 -19.73
CA ALA A 235 21.38 -2.69 -19.31
C ALA A 235 22.60 -1.78 -19.49
N SER A 236 23.71 -2.16 -18.89
CA SER A 236 25.01 -1.50 -19.07
C SER A 236 25.38 -1.40 -20.55
N GLY A 237 25.87 -0.24 -20.97
CA GLY A 237 26.11 0.11 -22.36
C GLY A 237 25.00 0.96 -23.00
N ALA A 238 23.81 1.05 -22.40
CA ALA A 238 22.72 1.93 -22.82
C ALA A 238 22.57 3.11 -21.85
N CYS A 239 22.01 4.23 -22.30
CA CYS A 239 21.70 5.41 -21.46
C CYS A 239 22.86 5.90 -20.59
N GLY A 240 24.09 5.79 -21.07
CA GLY A 240 25.27 6.18 -20.30
C GLY A 240 25.66 5.21 -19.19
N LEU A 241 24.95 4.09 -19.04
CA LEU A 241 25.26 3.09 -18.02
C LEU A 241 26.58 2.35 -18.29
N SER A 242 27.43 2.30 -17.28
CA SER A 242 28.64 1.45 -17.21
C SER A 242 28.71 0.69 -15.88
N ASP A 243 27.54 0.43 -15.27
CA ASP A 243 27.36 -0.12 -13.96
C ASP A 243 27.34 -1.67 -13.92
N GLY A 244 27.56 -2.34 -15.07
CA GLY A 244 27.54 -3.78 -15.21
C GLY A 244 26.13 -4.41 -15.13
N SER A 245 25.07 -3.60 -15.12
CA SER A 245 23.70 -4.11 -15.06
C SER A 245 23.32 -4.90 -16.31
N THR A 246 22.41 -5.86 -16.13
CA THR A 246 21.81 -6.66 -17.18
C THR A 246 20.31 -6.46 -17.24
N ALA A 247 19.70 -6.82 -18.37
CA ALA A 247 18.24 -6.80 -18.51
C ALA A 247 17.56 -7.56 -17.36
N GLY A 248 16.43 -7.03 -16.88
CA GLY A 248 15.70 -7.55 -15.73
C GLY A 248 16.09 -6.91 -14.38
N GLN A 249 17.19 -6.15 -14.31
CA GLN A 249 17.60 -5.47 -13.07
C GLN A 249 16.99 -4.08 -12.91
N TRP A 250 16.63 -3.44 -14.00
CA TRP A 250 15.95 -2.15 -14.02
C TRP A 250 14.45 -2.31 -14.20
N ARG A 251 13.69 -1.39 -13.67
CA ARG A 251 12.23 -1.36 -13.75
C ARG A 251 11.70 0.06 -13.74
N MET A 252 10.46 0.24 -14.14
CA MET A 252 9.73 1.48 -13.91
C MET A 252 9.46 1.61 -12.41
N PRO A 253 9.61 2.81 -11.79
CA PRO A 253 9.29 3.00 -10.38
C PRO A 253 7.79 2.86 -10.12
N ASN A 254 7.41 2.38 -8.95
CA ASN A 254 6.04 2.52 -8.49
C ASN A 254 5.75 3.97 -8.06
N VAL A 255 4.48 4.29 -7.76
CA VAL A 255 4.08 5.67 -7.46
C VAL A 255 4.77 6.22 -6.21
N GLY A 256 4.91 5.41 -5.14
CA GLY A 256 5.60 5.83 -3.92
C GLY A 256 7.10 6.04 -4.11
N GLU A 257 7.74 5.24 -4.96
CA GLU A 257 9.15 5.41 -5.28
C GLU A 257 9.40 6.70 -6.08
N LEU A 258 8.60 6.97 -7.10
CA LEU A 258 8.75 8.21 -7.87
C LEU A 258 8.41 9.44 -7.03
N GLU A 259 7.37 9.36 -6.18
CA GLU A 259 7.02 10.42 -5.24
C GLU A 259 8.15 10.72 -4.26
N SER A 260 8.90 9.70 -3.83
CA SER A 260 10.00 9.89 -2.89
C SER A 260 11.07 10.88 -3.39
N LEU A 261 11.16 11.12 -4.70
CA LEU A 261 12.06 12.12 -5.29
C LEU A 261 11.53 13.55 -5.18
N VAL A 262 10.21 13.74 -4.97
CA VAL A 262 9.58 15.07 -4.99
C VAL A 262 10.05 15.90 -3.81
N ASP A 263 10.56 17.09 -4.11
CA ASP A 263 10.83 18.17 -3.16
C ASP A 263 9.75 19.23 -3.32
N VAL A 264 8.86 19.34 -2.34
CA VAL A 264 7.74 20.29 -2.41
C VAL A 264 8.17 21.76 -2.26
N SER A 265 9.45 22.02 -1.94
CA SER A 265 10.01 23.37 -1.96
C SER A 265 10.50 23.82 -3.33
N ALA A 266 10.49 22.90 -4.31
CA ALA A 266 10.97 23.13 -5.66
C ALA A 266 9.85 23.00 -6.70
N SER A 267 10.03 23.66 -7.82
CA SER A 267 9.13 23.56 -8.98
C SER A 267 9.92 23.60 -10.27
N ASN A 268 9.41 22.90 -11.27
CA ASN A 268 9.89 22.84 -12.65
C ASN A 268 11.42 22.56 -12.82
N PRO A 269 11.94 21.42 -12.36
CA PRO A 269 11.20 20.30 -11.76
C PRO A 269 11.06 20.40 -10.24
N ALA A 270 10.07 19.71 -9.67
CA ALA A 270 9.88 19.54 -8.24
C ALA A 270 10.86 18.51 -7.65
N LEU A 271 12.14 18.78 -7.83
CA LEU A 271 13.26 17.95 -7.37
C LEU A 271 14.31 18.83 -6.68
N PRO A 272 15.10 18.29 -5.76
CA PRO A 272 16.18 19.04 -5.16
C PRO A 272 17.16 19.56 -6.22
N ALA A 273 17.43 20.87 -6.20
CA ALA A 273 18.24 21.54 -7.24
C ALA A 273 19.68 20.99 -7.36
N SER A 274 20.22 20.39 -6.31
CA SER A 274 21.55 19.77 -6.30
C SER A 274 21.56 18.28 -6.66
N ALA A 275 20.40 17.70 -6.97
CA ALA A 275 20.34 16.30 -7.39
C ALA A 275 21.08 16.12 -8.73
N PRO A 276 22.00 15.13 -8.85
CA PRO A 276 22.87 14.98 -10.02
C PRO A 276 22.18 14.28 -11.20
N PHE A 277 20.87 14.46 -11.32
CA PHE A 277 20.10 13.93 -12.44
C PHE A 277 20.24 14.81 -13.68
N GLN A 278 20.17 14.18 -14.84
CA GLN A 278 20.26 14.83 -16.14
C GLN A 278 18.94 14.72 -16.89
N ASN A 279 18.66 15.71 -17.75
CA ASN A 279 17.52 15.71 -18.67
C ASN A 279 16.16 15.48 -17.98
N VAL A 280 16.01 15.92 -16.73
CA VAL A 280 14.72 15.89 -16.03
C VAL A 280 13.80 16.94 -16.65
N SER A 281 12.68 16.54 -17.18
CA SER A 281 11.63 17.46 -17.67
C SER A 281 10.57 17.70 -16.59
N GLY A 282 9.89 18.85 -16.65
CA GLY A 282 8.67 19.09 -15.86
C GLY A 282 7.43 18.32 -16.36
N GLY A 283 7.62 17.34 -17.24
CA GLY A 283 6.55 16.57 -17.86
C GLY A 283 5.90 15.56 -16.91
N VAL A 284 4.97 14.78 -17.48
CA VAL A 284 4.28 13.69 -16.79
C VAL A 284 5.09 12.40 -16.94
N TYR A 285 5.38 11.76 -15.83
CA TYR A 285 6.15 10.52 -15.77
C TYR A 285 5.24 9.33 -15.42
N TRP A 286 5.43 8.22 -16.13
CA TRP A 286 4.76 6.96 -15.79
C TRP A 286 5.27 6.39 -14.48
N THR A 287 4.35 5.77 -13.75
CA THR A 287 4.69 4.80 -12.70
C THR A 287 4.23 3.40 -13.11
N SER A 288 4.80 2.38 -12.49
CA SER A 288 4.38 0.98 -12.70
C SER A 288 3.07 0.64 -12.00
N THR A 289 2.52 1.55 -11.17
CA THR A 289 1.31 1.35 -10.39
C THR A 289 0.07 1.59 -11.24
N SER A 290 -0.76 0.58 -11.41
CA SER A 290 -2.06 0.71 -12.08
C SER A 290 -3.03 1.54 -11.25
N TYR A 291 -3.88 2.32 -11.91
CA TYR A 291 -4.97 3.05 -11.26
C TYR A 291 -6.23 2.19 -11.29
N TYR A 292 -6.85 1.97 -10.15
CA TYR A 292 -8.02 1.09 -10.02
C TYR A 292 -9.35 1.85 -9.98
N GLY A 293 -9.35 3.15 -9.78
CA GLY A 293 -10.54 3.99 -9.62
C GLY A 293 -11.15 4.52 -10.93
N GLY A 294 -12.35 5.08 -10.82
CA GLY A 294 -13.03 5.81 -11.88
C GLY A 294 -13.61 4.95 -13.00
N VAL A 295 -14.03 5.62 -14.07
CA VAL A 295 -14.65 4.99 -15.26
C VAL A 295 -13.67 4.19 -16.11
N SER A 296 -12.37 4.37 -15.92
CA SER A 296 -11.30 3.76 -16.70
C SER A 296 -10.81 2.43 -16.12
N GLY A 297 -11.08 2.16 -14.84
CA GLY A 297 -10.62 0.94 -14.16
C GLY A 297 -9.12 0.70 -14.36
N SER A 298 -8.74 -0.54 -14.61
CA SER A 298 -7.34 -0.95 -14.85
C SER A 298 -6.71 -0.43 -16.17
N SER A 299 -7.45 0.31 -16.99
CA SER A 299 -6.92 0.89 -18.24
C SER A 299 -6.01 2.09 -18.04
N ALA A 300 -5.96 2.64 -16.82
CA ALA A 300 -5.09 3.75 -16.44
C ALA A 300 -3.95 3.31 -15.49
N ALA A 301 -2.93 4.14 -15.38
CA ALA A 301 -1.87 4.00 -14.39
C ALA A 301 -1.60 5.35 -13.69
N TRP A 302 -1.08 5.29 -12.47
CA TRP A 302 -0.64 6.49 -11.76
C TRP A 302 0.51 7.15 -12.48
N THR A 303 0.49 8.47 -12.51
CA THR A 303 1.56 9.31 -13.06
C THR A 303 1.87 10.44 -12.09
N ILE A 304 3.10 10.96 -12.16
CA ILE A 304 3.53 12.15 -11.42
C ILE A 304 4.00 13.17 -12.43
N ARG A 305 3.50 14.40 -12.31
CA ARG A 305 3.97 15.55 -13.07
C ARG A 305 5.11 16.20 -12.30
N LEU A 306 6.31 16.21 -12.88
CA LEU A 306 7.48 16.74 -12.18
C LEU A 306 7.63 18.26 -12.26
N SER A 307 6.73 19.00 -12.95
CA SER A 307 6.72 20.47 -12.82
C SER A 307 6.38 20.93 -11.40
N ASP A 308 5.56 20.14 -10.67
CA ASP A 308 5.02 20.52 -9.36
C ASP A 308 4.89 19.34 -8.38
N GLY A 309 5.14 18.11 -8.81
CA GLY A 309 4.99 16.92 -8.00
C GLY A 309 3.55 16.47 -7.82
N ARG A 310 2.60 16.96 -8.63
CA ARG A 310 1.19 16.58 -8.58
C ARG A 310 1.00 15.16 -9.12
N TYR A 311 0.13 14.40 -8.47
CA TYR A 311 -0.35 13.14 -9.04
C TYR A 311 -1.39 13.44 -10.12
N MET A 312 -1.18 12.80 -11.26
CA MET A 312 -2.13 12.89 -12.35
C MET A 312 -2.89 11.58 -12.44
N ASN A 313 -4.20 11.67 -12.23
CA ASN A 313 -5.14 10.57 -12.40
C ASN A 313 -6.28 10.96 -13.35
N ASP A 314 -6.11 12.07 -14.08
CA ASP A 314 -7.09 12.45 -15.08
C ASP A 314 -7.08 11.42 -16.23
N THR A 315 -8.25 11.18 -16.77
CA THR A 315 -8.48 10.09 -17.72
C THR A 315 -7.81 10.30 -19.08
N SER A 316 -7.26 11.47 -19.37
CA SER A 316 -6.66 11.79 -20.66
C SER A 316 -5.15 11.54 -20.71
N SER A 317 -4.44 11.86 -19.64
CA SER A 317 -2.97 11.80 -19.59
C SER A 317 -2.41 10.51 -19.01
N ASN A 318 -3.26 9.63 -18.45
CA ASN A 318 -2.82 8.41 -17.77
C ASN A 318 -3.42 7.10 -18.33
N LEU A 319 -4.06 7.15 -19.49
CA LEU A 319 -4.56 5.94 -20.17
C LEU A 319 -3.39 5.14 -20.76
N LYS A 320 -3.21 3.92 -20.28
CA LYS A 320 -2.10 3.00 -20.64
C LYS A 320 -1.96 2.78 -22.15
N ALA A 321 -3.11 2.76 -22.87
CA ALA A 321 -3.17 2.42 -24.30
C ALA A 321 -2.95 3.63 -25.24
N THR A 322 -3.12 4.85 -24.74
CA THR A 322 -3.15 6.05 -25.60
C THR A 322 -2.23 7.17 -25.14
N ALA A 323 -1.94 7.29 -23.84
CA ALA A 323 -1.04 8.31 -23.33
C ALA A 323 0.43 7.89 -23.53
N SER A 324 1.26 8.84 -23.91
CA SER A 324 2.70 8.67 -24.05
C SER A 324 3.39 9.60 -23.07
N ASN A 325 3.82 9.05 -21.92
CA ASN A 325 4.48 9.80 -20.86
C ASN A 325 5.95 9.42 -20.73
N VAL A 326 6.71 10.28 -20.05
CA VAL A 326 8.16 10.11 -19.86
C VAL A 326 8.43 8.86 -19.00
N LEU A 327 9.50 8.17 -19.36
CA LEU A 327 9.96 6.98 -18.68
C LEU A 327 11.20 7.28 -17.84
N TRP A 328 11.20 6.86 -16.60
CA TRP A 328 12.39 6.84 -15.76
C TRP A 328 12.60 5.45 -15.18
N ALA A 329 13.85 5.03 -15.03
CA ALA A 329 14.14 3.67 -14.53
C ALA A 329 14.81 3.74 -13.15
N VAL A 330 14.46 2.75 -12.32
CA VAL A 330 14.97 2.55 -10.97
C VAL A 330 15.36 1.08 -10.78
N LYS A 331 16.33 0.82 -9.91
CA LYS A 331 16.69 -0.53 -9.46
C LYS A 331 16.94 -0.56 -7.95
N GLY A 332 17.03 -1.77 -7.38
CA GLY A 332 17.21 -2.01 -5.95
C GLY A 332 15.88 -2.18 -5.22
N ALA A 333 15.98 -2.68 -4.00
CA ALA A 333 14.84 -2.97 -3.12
C ALA A 333 14.76 -2.00 -1.93
N GLY A 334 15.49 -0.90 -1.96
CA GLY A 334 15.67 -0.02 -0.81
C GLY A 334 16.84 -0.49 0.06
N GLY A 335 17.02 0.13 1.21
CA GLY A 335 18.16 -0.10 2.11
C GLY A 335 18.79 1.21 2.56
N GLY A 336 18.10 2.32 2.30
CA GLY A 336 18.44 3.65 2.79
C GLY A 336 18.08 3.87 4.27
N THR A 337 18.09 5.11 4.68
CA THR A 337 17.73 5.49 6.06
C THR A 337 16.25 5.34 6.36
N ILE A 338 15.40 5.35 5.32
CA ILE A 338 13.98 5.06 5.42
C ILE A 338 13.62 3.86 4.54
N LYS A 339 12.49 3.25 4.84
CA LYS A 339 11.86 2.24 3.98
C LYS A 339 10.58 2.80 3.41
N LEU A 340 10.40 2.70 2.12
CA LEU A 340 9.16 3.10 1.46
C LEU A 340 8.07 2.04 1.70
N GLN A 341 6.85 2.52 1.91
CA GLN A 341 5.66 1.66 1.96
C GLN A 341 5.36 1.11 0.58
N ALA A 342 4.97 -0.17 0.49
CA ALA A 342 4.37 -0.71 -0.72
C ALA A 342 3.05 0.00 -1.01
N THR A 343 2.71 0.15 -2.28
CA THR A 343 1.51 0.89 -2.70
C THR A 343 0.20 0.25 -2.28
N GLY A 344 0.27 -1.03 -1.90
CA GLY A 344 -0.89 -1.85 -1.65
C GLY A 344 -1.43 -2.54 -2.90
N PHE A 345 -1.01 -2.11 -4.08
CA PHE A 345 -1.46 -2.70 -5.34
C PHE A 345 -0.84 -4.09 -5.55
N TYR A 346 -1.68 -5.10 -5.80
CA TYR A 346 -1.27 -6.53 -5.83
C TYR A 346 -1.79 -7.28 -7.06
N VAL A 347 -2.61 -6.64 -7.91
CA VAL A 347 -3.13 -7.26 -9.14
C VAL A 347 -2.17 -6.99 -10.28
N PRO A 348 -1.49 -8.02 -10.83
CA PRO A 348 -0.61 -7.82 -11.97
C PRO A 348 -1.43 -7.65 -13.25
N TYR A 349 -1.19 -6.57 -13.99
CA TYR A 349 -1.74 -6.33 -15.33
C TYR A 349 -0.69 -6.53 -16.43
N ALA A 350 0.59 -6.46 -16.05
CA ALA A 350 1.70 -6.73 -16.96
C ALA A 350 2.92 -7.23 -16.17
N ALA A 351 3.79 -8.00 -16.84
CA ALA A 351 5.06 -8.39 -16.23
C ALA A 351 5.90 -7.16 -15.89
N GLY A 352 6.40 -7.11 -14.64
CA GLY A 352 7.24 -6.01 -14.15
C GLY A 352 6.46 -4.76 -13.72
N ASP A 353 5.13 -4.83 -13.67
CA ASP A 353 4.33 -3.77 -13.04
C ASP A 353 4.34 -3.88 -11.50
N ASP A 354 3.78 -2.89 -10.84
CA ASP A 354 3.73 -2.80 -9.37
C ASP A 354 2.98 -3.98 -8.75
N GLY A 355 1.84 -4.39 -9.32
CA GLY A 355 1.08 -5.55 -8.87
C GLY A 355 1.86 -6.87 -8.94
N ASN A 356 2.78 -6.98 -9.90
CA ASN A 356 3.67 -8.13 -10.03
C ASN A 356 4.86 -8.07 -9.04
N LEU A 357 5.45 -6.88 -8.86
CA LEU A 357 6.70 -6.71 -8.08
C LEU A 357 6.44 -6.41 -6.60
N GLN A 358 5.40 -5.65 -6.28
CA GLN A 358 4.99 -5.24 -4.92
C GLN A 358 6.16 -4.67 -4.09
N ALA A 359 6.97 -3.78 -4.71
CA ALA A 359 8.14 -3.22 -4.07
C ALA A 359 7.77 -2.30 -2.90
N GLY A 360 8.53 -2.39 -1.81
CA GLY A 360 8.34 -1.63 -0.58
C GLY A 360 7.99 -2.49 0.63
N VAL A 361 7.80 -1.85 1.78
CA VAL A 361 7.31 -2.53 2.99
C VAL A 361 5.83 -2.84 2.81
N PRO A 362 5.44 -4.10 2.88
CA PRO A 362 4.03 -4.48 2.70
C PRO A 362 3.12 -3.83 3.74
N LEU A 363 1.88 -3.57 3.37
CA LEU A 363 0.87 -3.10 4.31
C LEU A 363 0.59 -4.18 5.36
N ILE A 364 0.67 -3.79 6.62
CA ILE A 364 0.36 -4.62 7.78
C ILE A 364 -1.16 -4.64 7.97
N PHE A 365 -1.70 -5.74 8.50
CA PHE A 365 -3.13 -5.84 8.70
C PHE A 365 -3.52 -6.58 10.00
N PRO A 366 -4.53 -6.09 10.73
CA PRO A 366 -5.15 -4.78 10.60
C PRO A 366 -4.12 -3.65 10.71
N ARG A 367 -4.25 -2.62 9.85
CA ARG A 367 -3.27 -1.52 9.83
C ARG A 367 -3.43 -0.59 11.02
N PHE A 368 -4.67 -0.33 11.41
CA PHE A 368 -4.97 0.64 12.45
C PHE A 368 -5.39 -0.05 13.75
N VAL A 369 -4.85 0.43 14.86
CA VAL A 369 -5.25 0.05 16.22
C VAL A 369 -6.12 1.16 16.78
N ASP A 370 -7.39 0.84 17.07
CA ASP A 370 -8.34 1.75 17.72
C ASP A 370 -8.17 1.66 19.24
N HIS A 371 -7.87 2.78 19.88
CA HIS A 371 -7.68 2.86 21.33
C HIS A 371 -9.00 3.06 22.11
N GLY A 372 -10.10 3.34 21.39
CA GLY A 372 -11.40 3.60 22.01
C GLY A 372 -11.50 4.97 22.68
N ASP A 373 -10.47 5.81 22.55
CA ASP A 373 -10.35 7.14 23.14
C ASP A 373 -10.42 8.28 22.10
N GLY A 374 -10.87 7.93 20.89
CA GLY A 374 -10.94 8.85 19.74
C GLY A 374 -9.65 8.88 18.92
N THR A 375 -8.67 8.01 19.22
CA THR A 375 -7.41 7.92 18.49
C THR A 375 -7.22 6.57 17.78
N LEU A 376 -6.45 6.58 16.70
CA LEU A 376 -6.03 5.43 15.92
C LEU A 376 -4.51 5.44 15.78
N THR A 377 -3.83 4.34 16.07
CA THR A 377 -2.41 4.18 15.72
C THR A 377 -2.29 3.44 14.38
N ASP A 378 -1.60 4.04 13.42
CA ASP A 378 -1.17 3.38 12.18
C ASP A 378 0.05 2.49 12.46
N THR A 379 -0.10 1.19 12.41
CA THR A 379 0.98 0.23 12.70
C THR A 379 2.09 0.23 11.64
N VAL A 380 1.85 0.79 10.47
CA VAL A 380 2.83 0.90 9.38
C VAL A 380 3.78 2.08 9.60
N THR A 381 3.24 3.24 10.00
CA THR A 381 4.01 4.49 10.14
C THR A 381 4.26 4.91 11.59
N GLY A 382 3.51 4.35 12.55
CA GLY A 382 3.54 4.75 13.95
C GLY A 382 2.81 6.06 14.24
N LEU A 383 2.21 6.70 13.24
CA LEU A 383 1.44 7.91 13.44
C LEU A 383 0.15 7.65 14.20
N ILE A 384 -0.22 8.58 15.06
CA ILE A 384 -1.49 8.56 15.80
C ILE A 384 -2.44 9.57 15.16
N TRP A 385 -3.59 9.09 14.69
CA TRP A 385 -4.59 9.86 13.97
C TRP A 385 -5.83 10.13 14.81
N LEU A 386 -6.44 11.31 14.61
CA LEU A 386 -7.80 11.58 15.08
C LEU A 386 -8.78 10.67 14.34
N LYS A 387 -9.60 9.92 15.08
CA LYS A 387 -10.55 8.98 14.51
C LYS A 387 -11.72 9.64 13.79
N GLN A 388 -12.20 10.79 14.30
CA GLN A 388 -13.33 11.52 13.70
C GLN A 388 -12.87 12.40 12.54
N ALA A 389 -13.16 11.98 11.30
CA ALA A 389 -12.60 12.58 10.10
C ALA A 389 -13.31 13.86 9.62
N ASP A 390 -14.53 14.15 10.08
CA ASP A 390 -15.33 15.32 9.70
C ASP A 390 -15.24 16.48 10.70
N CYS A 391 -14.54 16.29 11.81
CA CYS A 391 -14.61 17.23 12.94
C CYS A 391 -14.03 18.61 12.61
N ILE A 392 -12.98 18.65 11.80
CA ILE A 392 -12.29 19.89 11.47
C ILE A 392 -12.44 20.17 9.98
N HIS A 393 -13.04 21.29 9.64
CA HIS A 393 -13.22 21.77 8.27
C HIS A 393 -13.19 23.30 8.21
N GLY A 394 -12.86 23.85 7.06
CA GLY A 394 -12.81 25.30 6.84
C GLY A 394 -11.76 25.69 5.82
N GLN A 395 -11.44 26.98 5.79
CA GLN A 395 -10.29 27.48 5.04
C GLN A 395 -8.99 26.99 5.68
N TRP A 396 -7.93 26.89 4.90
CA TRP A 396 -6.67 26.32 5.36
C TRP A 396 -6.11 26.94 6.65
N PRO A 397 -6.07 28.30 6.80
CA PRO A 397 -5.55 28.92 8.05
C PRO A 397 -6.40 28.59 9.27
N ASP A 398 -7.73 28.55 9.09
CA ASP A 398 -8.67 28.25 10.17
C ASP A 398 -8.57 26.77 10.60
N ALA A 399 -8.49 25.88 9.62
CA ALA A 399 -8.31 24.44 9.85
C ALA A 399 -6.97 24.17 10.56
N LEU A 400 -5.89 24.84 10.16
CA LEU A 400 -4.58 24.73 10.80
C LEU A 400 -4.63 25.19 12.26
N ALA A 401 -5.26 26.33 12.54
CA ALA A 401 -5.44 26.84 13.90
C ALA A 401 -6.33 25.92 14.75
N ALA A 402 -7.40 25.38 14.17
CA ALA A 402 -8.31 24.46 14.85
C ALA A 402 -7.59 23.17 15.27
N VAL A 403 -6.78 22.58 14.39
CA VAL A 403 -5.99 21.38 14.72
C VAL A 403 -4.96 21.69 15.84
N ASN A 404 -4.27 22.83 15.75
CA ASN A 404 -3.29 23.21 16.76
C ASN A 404 -3.92 23.46 18.15
N SER A 405 -5.22 23.81 18.20
CA SER A 405 -5.97 24.00 19.45
C SER A 405 -6.69 22.74 19.93
N LEU A 406 -6.66 21.64 19.15
CA LEU A 406 -7.36 20.39 19.47
C LEU A 406 -6.84 19.78 20.77
N ALA A 407 -7.77 19.34 21.62
CA ALA A 407 -7.48 18.73 22.91
C ALA A 407 -8.52 17.68 23.28
N SER A 408 -8.22 16.89 24.29
CA SER A 408 -9.15 15.94 24.90
C SER A 408 -10.46 16.63 25.29
N GLY A 409 -11.60 15.98 25.02
CA GLY A 409 -12.96 16.54 25.16
C GLY A 409 -13.51 17.15 23.87
N GLN A 410 -12.71 17.26 22.81
CA GLN A 410 -13.12 17.75 21.49
C GLN A 410 -13.04 16.60 20.47
N CYS A 411 -13.84 16.65 19.39
CA CYS A 411 -13.79 15.69 18.28
C CYS A 411 -13.80 14.21 18.71
N GLY A 412 -14.51 13.87 19.79
CA GLY A 412 -14.56 12.50 20.32
C GLY A 412 -13.33 12.05 21.08
N LEU A 413 -12.33 12.92 21.28
CA LEU A 413 -11.10 12.60 22.04
C LEU A 413 -11.38 12.49 23.54
N SER A 414 -10.87 11.42 24.15
CA SER A 414 -10.77 11.24 25.60
C SER A 414 -9.36 10.77 26.02
N ASP A 415 -8.37 11.05 25.18
CA ASP A 415 -6.98 10.59 25.24
C ASP A 415 -6.08 11.40 26.19
N GLY A 416 -6.62 12.40 26.88
CA GLY A 416 -5.88 13.29 27.78
C GLY A 416 -4.98 14.31 27.06
N SER A 417 -5.09 14.45 25.75
CA SER A 417 -4.28 15.40 24.99
C SER A 417 -4.61 16.86 25.31
N SER A 418 -3.60 17.72 25.12
CA SER A 418 -3.67 19.18 25.29
C SER A 418 -3.46 19.88 23.95
N ALA A 419 -3.91 21.13 23.84
CA ALA A 419 -3.63 21.98 22.68
C ALA A 419 -2.11 22.02 22.37
N GLY A 420 -1.79 21.99 21.09
CA GLY A 420 -0.41 21.93 20.58
C GLY A 420 0.18 20.52 20.46
N GLN A 421 -0.52 19.48 20.90
CA GLN A 421 -0.08 18.10 20.71
C GLN A 421 -0.56 17.51 19.37
N TRP A 422 -1.62 18.05 18.82
CA TRP A 422 -2.15 17.69 17.51
C TRP A 422 -1.70 18.70 16.46
N ARG A 423 -1.52 18.24 15.25
CA ARG A 423 -1.13 19.05 14.10
C ARG A 423 -1.82 18.57 12.83
N MET A 424 -1.90 19.43 11.84
CA MET A 424 -2.30 19.04 10.50
C MET A 424 -1.22 18.16 9.88
N PRO A 425 -1.57 17.03 9.23
CA PRO A 425 -0.58 16.17 8.57
C PRO A 425 0.09 16.93 7.42
N ASN A 426 1.36 16.68 7.19
CA ASN A 426 1.99 17.13 5.96
C ASN A 426 1.56 16.24 4.77
N ARG A 427 1.98 16.63 3.55
CA ARG A 427 1.61 15.92 2.33
C ARG A 427 1.99 14.44 2.37
N ASN A 428 3.22 14.11 2.78
CA ASN A 428 3.70 12.73 2.82
C ASN A 428 2.96 11.89 3.85
N GLU A 429 2.62 12.47 5.00
CA GLU A 429 1.85 11.80 6.05
C GLU A 429 0.42 11.49 5.59
N LEU A 430 -0.27 12.44 4.99
CA LEU A 430 -1.62 12.20 4.52
C LEU A 430 -1.64 11.19 3.36
N GLN A 431 -0.65 11.27 2.45
CA GLN A 431 -0.48 10.31 1.36
C GLN A 431 -0.13 8.90 1.84
N SER A 432 0.55 8.76 2.98
CA SER A 432 0.85 7.45 3.53
C SER A 432 -0.39 6.62 3.85
N LEU A 433 -1.54 7.25 4.07
CA LEU A 433 -2.82 6.54 4.27
C LEU A 433 -3.31 5.82 3.02
N ALA A 434 -2.79 6.16 1.83
CA ALA A 434 -3.28 5.60 0.58
C ALA A 434 -2.99 4.10 0.46
N ASP A 435 -4.01 3.35 0.10
CA ASP A 435 -3.95 1.99 -0.40
C ASP A 435 -4.39 2.00 -1.86
N ARG A 436 -3.42 1.86 -2.78
CA ARG A 436 -3.68 2.00 -4.22
C ARG A 436 -4.47 0.84 -4.82
N ALA A 437 -4.74 -0.21 -4.05
CA ALA A 437 -5.65 -1.28 -4.47
C ALA A 437 -7.13 -0.94 -4.22
N GLN A 438 -7.42 0.16 -3.52
CA GLN A 438 -8.78 0.61 -3.26
C GLN A 438 -9.22 1.67 -4.28
N THR A 439 -10.52 1.75 -4.51
CA THR A 439 -11.10 2.71 -5.47
C THR A 439 -11.19 4.11 -4.90
N ASN A 440 -11.33 4.22 -3.59
CA ASN A 440 -11.37 5.48 -2.87
C ASN A 440 -11.02 5.29 -1.37
N LEU A 441 -10.70 6.39 -0.68
CA LEU A 441 -10.41 6.37 0.77
C LEU A 441 -11.61 5.96 1.61
N ALA A 442 -12.83 6.33 1.17
CA ALA A 442 -14.03 6.02 1.92
C ALA A 442 -14.26 4.50 1.99
N GLU A 443 -14.11 3.79 0.87
CA GLU A 443 -14.18 2.33 0.88
C GLU A 443 -13.15 1.73 1.83
N TYR A 444 -11.94 2.29 1.87
CA TYR A 444 -10.90 1.82 2.77
C TYR A 444 -11.18 2.13 4.24
N PHE A 445 -11.76 3.29 4.55
CA PHE A 445 -11.96 3.75 5.93
C PHE A 445 -13.32 3.37 6.52
N ASP A 446 -14.33 3.13 5.68
CA ASP A 446 -15.72 2.91 6.14
C ASP A 446 -16.08 1.41 6.27
N TYR A 447 -15.21 0.51 5.81
CA TYR A 447 -15.49 -0.92 5.87
C TYR A 447 -15.30 -1.52 7.25
N THR A 448 -16.31 -2.28 7.67
CA THR A 448 -16.17 -3.21 8.76
C THR A 448 -15.49 -4.48 8.27
N TYR A 449 -14.25 -4.69 8.70
CA TYR A 449 -13.53 -5.90 8.37
C TYR A 449 -14.03 -7.08 9.20
N ARG A 450 -14.33 -8.16 8.50
CA ARG A 450 -14.85 -9.38 9.13
C ARG A 450 -13.99 -10.58 8.76
N ASN A 451 -13.87 -11.50 9.71
CA ASN A 451 -13.37 -12.83 9.41
C ASN A 451 -14.36 -13.59 8.51
N LYS A 452 -13.90 -14.66 7.85
CA LYS A 452 -14.76 -15.49 7.01
C LYS A 452 -15.92 -16.15 7.76
N ASP A 453 -15.81 -16.32 9.08
CA ASP A 453 -16.89 -16.73 9.95
C ASP A 453 -17.89 -15.60 10.27
N ASN A 454 -17.75 -14.46 9.59
CA ASN A 454 -18.53 -13.24 9.78
C ASN A 454 -18.32 -12.53 11.14
N SER A 455 -17.34 -12.94 11.94
CA SER A 455 -16.96 -12.22 13.15
C SER A 455 -16.25 -10.91 12.77
N VAL A 456 -16.61 -9.81 13.43
CA VAL A 456 -15.98 -8.50 13.22
C VAL A 456 -14.60 -8.52 13.87
N PHE A 457 -13.55 -8.24 13.09
CA PHE A 457 -12.23 -8.06 13.67
C PHE A 457 -11.68 -6.62 13.52
N GLN A 458 -12.32 -5.81 12.69
CA GLN A 458 -12.08 -4.37 12.63
C GLN A 458 -13.37 -3.64 12.24
N SER A 459 -13.78 -2.66 13.06
CA SER A 459 -14.85 -1.70 12.75
C SER A 459 -14.34 -0.64 11.75
N PRO A 460 -15.22 0.22 11.20
CA PRO A 460 -14.80 1.37 10.43
C PRO A 460 -13.63 2.09 11.09
N ILE A 461 -12.58 2.36 10.30
CA ILE A 461 -11.31 2.87 10.82
C ILE A 461 -11.50 4.32 11.25
N PHE A 462 -11.87 5.18 10.31
CA PHE A 462 -12.22 6.56 10.59
C PHE A 462 -13.74 6.71 10.64
N THR A 463 -14.23 7.49 11.59
CA THR A 463 -15.65 7.79 11.67
C THR A 463 -15.98 9.06 10.88
N ASN A 464 -17.16 9.07 10.26
CA ASN A 464 -17.68 10.23 9.51
C ASN A 464 -16.74 10.71 8.40
N TYR A 465 -16.05 9.79 7.73
CA TYR A 465 -15.23 10.16 6.58
C TYR A 465 -16.10 10.68 5.44
N ILE A 466 -15.73 11.84 4.87
CA ILE A 466 -16.52 12.49 3.82
C ILE A 466 -15.92 12.16 2.47
N GLU A 467 -16.69 11.47 1.64
CA GLU A 467 -16.36 11.23 0.23
C GLU A 467 -16.41 12.50 -0.60
N THR A 468 -15.67 12.53 -1.70
CA THR A 468 -15.68 13.62 -2.69
C THR A 468 -15.32 15.00 -2.13
N GLN A 469 -14.41 15.03 -1.15
CA GLN A 469 -13.90 16.25 -0.55
C GLN A 469 -12.37 16.30 -0.56
N TYR A 470 -11.85 17.51 -0.48
CA TYR A 470 -10.42 17.75 -0.29
C TYR A 470 -10.08 17.73 1.19
N TYR A 471 -9.03 16.98 1.53
CA TYR A 471 -8.45 16.98 2.86
C TYR A 471 -7.13 17.75 2.84
N TRP A 472 -7.07 18.80 3.64
CA TRP A 472 -5.92 19.69 3.77
C TRP A 472 -4.68 18.97 4.29
N THR A 473 -3.54 19.35 3.74
CA THR A 473 -2.24 19.12 4.36
C THR A 473 -1.65 20.44 4.87
N SER A 474 -0.71 20.35 5.79
CA SER A 474 0.03 21.52 6.29
C SER A 474 1.05 22.07 5.28
N THR A 475 1.23 21.40 4.14
CA THR A 475 2.22 21.71 3.12
C THR A 475 1.65 22.74 2.13
N THR A 476 2.36 23.86 1.99
CA THR A 476 2.02 24.91 1.00
C THR A 476 2.61 24.56 -0.37
N ASP A 477 1.94 24.95 -1.44
CA ASP A 477 2.52 24.87 -2.79
C ASP A 477 3.61 25.96 -2.94
N ALA A 478 4.83 25.54 -3.24
CA ALA A 478 5.94 26.47 -3.42
C ALA A 478 5.83 27.29 -4.72
N ALA A 479 5.12 26.79 -5.73
CA ALA A 479 4.89 27.50 -6.99
C ALA A 479 3.84 28.62 -6.83
N ASP A 480 2.85 28.41 -5.98
CA ASP A 480 1.82 29.40 -5.60
C ASP A 480 1.54 29.37 -4.10
N PRO A 481 2.16 30.22 -3.28
CA PRO A 481 1.95 30.24 -1.83
C PRO A 481 0.54 30.58 -1.38
N THR A 482 -0.34 30.99 -2.26
CA THR A 482 -1.78 31.19 -1.96
C THR A 482 -2.55 29.86 -1.97
N GLU A 483 -1.92 28.78 -2.42
CA GLU A 483 -2.45 27.42 -2.48
C GLU A 483 -1.76 26.50 -1.47
N ALA A 484 -2.45 25.45 -1.08
CA ALA A 484 -1.90 24.38 -0.24
C ALA A 484 -2.24 22.99 -0.82
N TRP A 485 -1.37 22.05 -0.57
CA TRP A 485 -1.58 20.68 -1.00
C TRP A 485 -2.72 20.01 -0.24
N THR A 486 -3.49 19.24 -0.96
CA THR A 486 -4.61 18.44 -0.47
C THR A 486 -4.55 17.03 -1.02
N VAL A 487 -5.23 16.12 -0.35
CA VAL A 487 -5.56 14.80 -0.88
C VAL A 487 -7.06 14.75 -1.14
N TYR A 488 -7.44 14.40 -2.35
CA TYR A 488 -8.85 14.22 -2.70
C TYR A 488 -9.33 12.84 -2.28
N SER A 489 -10.39 12.80 -1.52
CA SER A 489 -10.85 11.57 -0.86
C SER A 489 -11.39 10.49 -1.82
N CYS A 490 -11.81 10.90 -3.03
CA CYS A 490 -12.41 9.98 -4.00
C CYS A 490 -11.38 9.13 -4.75
N ASP A 491 -10.15 9.63 -4.93
CA ASP A 491 -9.18 8.99 -5.83
C ASP A 491 -7.74 8.96 -5.31
N PHE A 492 -7.50 9.44 -4.08
CA PHE A 492 -6.16 9.63 -3.51
C PHE A 492 -5.23 10.57 -4.32
N GLY A 493 -5.78 11.31 -5.26
CA GLY A 493 -5.03 12.31 -6.00
C GLY A 493 -4.53 13.43 -5.09
N VAL A 494 -3.37 13.97 -5.44
CA VAL A 494 -2.77 15.11 -4.74
C VAL A 494 -2.98 16.35 -5.59
N TYR A 495 -3.64 17.34 -5.02
CA TYR A 495 -4.00 18.59 -5.67
C TYR A 495 -3.62 19.79 -4.81
N ASP A 496 -3.28 20.86 -5.43
CA ASP A 496 -3.16 22.19 -4.85
C ASP A 496 -4.50 22.92 -5.03
N ILE A 497 -5.01 23.51 -3.97
CA ILE A 497 -6.20 24.38 -4.02
C ILE A 497 -5.96 25.64 -3.22
N ALA A 498 -6.68 26.71 -3.60
CA ALA A 498 -6.58 28.00 -2.91
C ALA A 498 -6.88 27.85 -1.41
N LYS A 499 -6.01 28.39 -0.56
CA LYS A 499 -6.15 28.38 0.91
C LYS A 499 -7.45 29.01 1.42
N THR A 500 -8.11 29.79 0.58
CA THR A 500 -9.45 30.38 0.83
C THR A 500 -10.60 29.43 0.52
N SER A 501 -10.35 28.28 -0.08
CA SER A 501 -11.34 27.23 -0.29
C SER A 501 -11.65 26.51 1.02
N ALA A 502 -12.82 25.89 1.10
CA ALA A 502 -13.17 25.04 2.23
C ALA A 502 -12.68 23.60 1.97
N GLY A 503 -12.07 23.00 2.98
CA GLY A 503 -11.64 21.61 2.97
C GLY A 503 -11.71 21.00 4.36
N TYR A 504 -11.65 19.69 4.46
CA TYR A 504 -11.54 18.96 5.72
C TYR A 504 -10.06 18.76 6.09
N THR A 505 -9.79 18.35 7.32
CA THR A 505 -8.47 17.85 7.68
C THR A 505 -8.55 16.75 8.73
N LEU A 506 -7.68 15.74 8.60
CA LEU A 506 -7.37 14.81 9.67
C LEU A 506 -6.31 15.45 10.57
N ALA A 507 -6.42 15.22 11.88
CA ALA A 507 -5.36 15.61 12.80
C ALA A 507 -4.44 14.42 13.08
N VAL A 508 -3.14 14.67 13.28
CA VAL A 508 -2.11 13.66 13.51
C VAL A 508 -1.12 14.11 14.60
N ARG A 509 -0.52 13.15 15.28
CA ARG A 509 0.59 13.38 16.23
C ARG A 509 1.63 12.27 16.22
#